data_d40bbaecba77828417c528ec0b75dc5a
#
_entry.id   d40bbaecba77828417c528ec0b75dc5a
#
_cell.length_a   1.000
_cell.length_b   1.000
_cell.length_c   1.000
_cell.angle_alpha   90.00
_cell.angle_beta   90.00
_cell.angle_gamma   90.00
#
_symmetry.space_group_name_H-M   'P 1'
#
loop_
_entity.id
_entity.type
_entity.pdbx_description
1 polymer ?
#
loop_
_entity_poly.entity_id
_entity_poly.type
_entity_poly.pdbx_seq_one_letter_code
_entity_poly.pdbx_strand_id
1 'polypeptide(L)'
;MKKDIVVIGAGITGMTCAYELHRKGKDIQILECQNRIGGQINTQKIGNFTFESGPNTGVLKHPEVAELFEQLGDACTLETARESSKRRLVWKGDKFHALPSSLATALKTPLFTWYDKFRILGEPWRKKGNDPYESVASLAERRLGKSYVQYGVDPFLSGVFAGDPYKLPIRLALPKLYNLEQEYGSFIKGSIAKAKIPKTERDRKATKKVFSAKGGFSNLVNALANAIGNENITTGAQGITINPEDEGWIITYQKDGVQQQIHASKVVTTCGAYSLPELLPFVDAETMKDLSNLYYAPVVQVGVGMNDCGNNQWLAFGGLVPSREKKQILGILFPSACFEGRCPERGAAMAYFIGGARHPEMLKKTDAEFETLVNDYLCEMLKFPAGTKADEIRVFRHERAIPQYEASSDARFAAVDKLQKQYPTLRIAGNLRDGIGIGDRIKQGFDEAEILLNA
;
A
#
# COMPACT_ATOMS: atom_id res chain seq x y z
N MET A 1 -18.79 -20.17 21.84
CA MET A 1 -18.02 -20.99 20.86
C MET A 1 -16.59 -20.99 21.33
N LYS A 2 -15.83 -22.08 21.15
CA LYS A 2 -14.38 -22.13 21.47
C LYS A 2 -13.60 -22.32 20.18
N LYS A 3 -12.49 -21.58 20.02
CA LYS A 3 -11.58 -21.62 18.85
C LYS A 3 -10.11 -21.63 19.30
N ASP A 4 -9.24 -22.14 18.46
CA ASP A 4 -7.80 -22.01 18.72
C ASP A 4 -7.35 -20.57 18.57
N ILE A 5 -7.75 -19.94 17.46
CA ILE A 5 -7.29 -18.58 17.11
C ILE A 5 -8.44 -17.77 16.50
N VAL A 6 -8.61 -16.53 16.98
CA VAL A 6 -9.51 -15.56 16.35
C VAL A 6 -8.70 -14.47 15.65
N VAL A 7 -9.05 -14.19 14.40
CA VAL A 7 -8.45 -13.13 13.58
C VAL A 7 -9.46 -11.99 13.44
N ILE A 8 -9.09 -10.78 13.85
CA ILE A 8 -9.92 -9.60 13.73
C ILE A 8 -9.50 -8.79 12.51
N GLY A 9 -10.43 -8.70 11.54
CA GLY A 9 -10.24 -8.02 10.26
C GLY A 9 -9.99 -8.99 9.10
N ALA A 10 -10.86 -8.94 8.09
CA ALA A 10 -10.76 -9.71 6.85
C ALA A 10 -10.05 -8.93 5.72
N GLY A 11 -9.14 -8.01 6.06
CA GLY A 11 -8.19 -7.42 5.12
C GLY A 11 -7.12 -8.42 4.71
N ILE A 12 -6.29 -8.08 3.71
CA ILE A 12 -5.30 -9.03 3.15
C ILE A 12 -4.34 -9.61 4.20
N THR A 13 -3.94 -8.84 5.23
CA THR A 13 -3.10 -9.35 6.33
C THR A 13 -3.83 -10.45 7.11
N GLY A 14 -5.07 -10.16 7.55
CA GLY A 14 -5.86 -11.13 8.34
C GLY A 14 -6.21 -12.37 7.52
N MET A 15 -6.62 -12.19 6.26
CA MET A 15 -6.92 -13.31 5.36
C MET A 15 -5.70 -14.20 5.10
N THR A 16 -4.52 -13.62 4.90
CA THR A 16 -3.28 -14.40 4.71
C THR A 16 -2.87 -15.13 5.99
N CYS A 17 -2.97 -14.46 7.14
CA CYS A 17 -2.70 -15.08 8.44
C CYS A 17 -3.65 -16.25 8.71
N ALA A 18 -4.95 -16.05 8.55
CA ALA A 18 -5.96 -17.06 8.74
C ALA A 18 -5.80 -18.25 7.77
N TYR A 19 -5.48 -17.98 6.51
CA TYR A 19 -5.22 -19.00 5.51
C TYR A 19 -4.05 -19.91 5.93
N GLU A 20 -2.93 -19.33 6.35
CA GLU A 20 -1.76 -20.12 6.76
C GLU A 20 -2.04 -20.91 8.05
N LEU A 21 -2.73 -20.32 9.03
CA LEU A 21 -3.15 -21.01 10.26
C LEU A 21 -4.10 -22.18 9.96
N HIS A 22 -5.12 -21.96 9.11
CA HIS A 22 -6.07 -22.99 8.69
C HIS A 22 -5.38 -24.13 7.94
N ARG A 23 -4.47 -23.79 7.02
CA ARG A 23 -3.65 -24.76 6.28
C ARG A 23 -2.79 -25.64 7.20
N LYS A 24 -2.41 -25.12 8.37
CA LYS A 24 -1.69 -25.85 9.44
C LYS A 24 -2.62 -26.56 10.42
N GLY A 25 -3.90 -26.68 10.10
CA GLY A 25 -4.88 -27.46 10.87
C GLY A 25 -5.39 -26.78 12.13
N LYS A 26 -5.27 -25.46 12.27
CA LYS A 26 -5.82 -24.71 13.40
C LYS A 26 -7.31 -24.41 13.19
N ASP A 27 -8.08 -24.53 14.25
CA ASP A 27 -9.48 -24.11 14.27
C ASP A 27 -9.53 -22.58 14.46
N ILE A 28 -9.88 -21.88 13.38
CA ILE A 28 -9.85 -20.43 13.33
C ILE A 28 -11.24 -19.82 13.15
N GLN A 29 -11.38 -18.54 13.53
CA GLN A 29 -12.53 -17.71 13.17
C GLN A 29 -12.05 -16.32 12.78
N ILE A 30 -12.55 -15.80 11.66
CA ILE A 30 -12.33 -14.40 11.25
C ILE A 30 -13.58 -13.59 11.60
N LEU A 31 -13.38 -12.43 12.24
CA LEU A 31 -14.43 -11.44 12.47
C LEU A 31 -14.13 -10.17 11.66
N GLU A 32 -15.06 -9.75 10.82
CA GLU A 32 -14.99 -8.55 9.98
C GLU A 32 -16.19 -7.64 10.25
N CYS A 33 -15.92 -6.35 10.53
CA CYS A 33 -16.98 -5.39 10.83
C CYS A 33 -17.80 -4.97 9.60
N GLN A 34 -17.19 -4.99 8.40
CA GLN A 34 -17.92 -4.70 7.16
C GLN A 34 -18.71 -5.92 6.69
N ASN A 35 -19.71 -5.67 5.83
CA ASN A 35 -20.49 -6.75 5.20
C ASN A 35 -19.76 -7.42 4.03
N ARG A 36 -18.47 -7.14 3.85
CA ARG A 36 -17.59 -7.72 2.82
C ARG A 36 -16.20 -7.97 3.36
N ILE A 37 -15.52 -8.93 2.77
CA ILE A 37 -14.10 -9.21 3.00
C ILE A 37 -13.20 -8.33 2.12
N GLY A 38 -11.89 -8.31 2.37
CA GLY A 38 -10.86 -7.65 1.56
C GLY A 38 -10.36 -6.33 2.14
N GLY A 39 -11.06 -5.73 3.10
CA GLY A 39 -10.66 -4.44 3.68
C GLY A 39 -10.57 -3.35 2.60
N GLN A 40 -9.37 -2.81 2.36
CA GLN A 40 -9.13 -1.81 1.31
C GLN A 40 -9.12 -2.39 -0.12
N ILE A 41 -8.97 -3.70 -0.27
CA ILE A 41 -9.06 -4.37 -1.58
C ILE A 41 -10.53 -4.48 -1.96
N ASN A 42 -10.87 -3.93 -3.14
CA ASN A 42 -12.21 -4.02 -3.68
C ASN A 42 -12.17 -3.75 -5.20
N THR A 43 -12.14 -4.81 -5.98
CA THR A 43 -12.21 -4.75 -7.44
C THR A 43 -13.68 -4.60 -7.86
N GLN A 44 -13.98 -3.60 -8.67
CA GLN A 44 -15.32 -3.35 -9.19
C GLN A 44 -15.34 -3.43 -10.71
N LYS A 45 -16.23 -4.24 -11.25
CA LYS A 45 -16.52 -4.29 -12.67
C LYS A 45 -17.72 -3.39 -12.97
N ILE A 46 -17.51 -2.33 -13.74
CA ILE A 46 -18.51 -1.32 -14.06
C ILE A 46 -18.54 -1.15 -15.58
N GLY A 47 -19.65 -1.54 -16.19
CA GLY A 47 -19.73 -1.62 -17.65
C GLY A 47 -18.63 -2.52 -18.22
N ASN A 48 -17.83 -1.98 -19.12
CA ASN A 48 -16.72 -2.67 -19.77
C ASN A 48 -15.38 -2.51 -19.03
N PHE A 49 -15.37 -1.88 -17.85
CA PHE A 49 -14.16 -1.54 -17.13
C PHE A 49 -14.03 -2.32 -15.81
N THR A 50 -12.79 -2.60 -15.44
CA THR A 50 -12.45 -3.16 -14.13
C THR A 50 -11.59 -2.17 -13.38
N PHE A 51 -12.13 -1.62 -12.29
CA PHE A 51 -11.45 -0.67 -11.41
C PHE A 51 -11.11 -1.33 -10.08
N GLU A 52 -9.94 -1.00 -9.56
CA GLU A 52 -9.61 -1.20 -8.14
C GLU A 52 -10.03 0.06 -7.38
N SER A 53 -10.86 -0.05 -6.35
CA SER A 53 -11.21 1.13 -5.54
C SER A 53 -10.16 1.48 -4.48
N GLY A 54 -9.23 0.57 -4.19
CA GLY A 54 -8.14 0.73 -3.24
C GLY A 54 -6.77 0.58 -3.92
N PRO A 55 -5.92 -0.35 -3.45
CA PRO A 55 -4.62 -0.59 -4.08
C PRO A 55 -4.77 -1.15 -5.49
N ASN A 56 -4.17 -0.47 -6.46
CA ASN A 56 -4.25 -0.88 -7.88
C ASN A 56 -3.19 -1.90 -8.28
N THR A 57 -2.07 -1.89 -7.60
CA THR A 57 -0.91 -2.73 -7.91
C THR A 57 -0.15 -3.10 -6.66
N GLY A 58 0.51 -4.26 -6.69
CA GLY A 58 1.52 -4.66 -5.72
C GLY A 58 2.91 -4.69 -6.34
N VAL A 59 3.93 -4.88 -5.51
CA VAL A 59 5.31 -5.11 -5.94
C VAL A 59 5.80 -6.41 -5.32
N LEU A 60 6.32 -7.33 -6.14
CA LEU A 60 6.89 -8.61 -5.72
C LEU A 60 8.25 -8.39 -5.04
N LYS A 61 8.24 -7.79 -3.83
CA LYS A 61 9.44 -7.49 -3.06
C LYS A 61 9.74 -8.49 -1.94
N HIS A 62 8.82 -9.43 -1.71
CA HIS A 62 8.89 -10.50 -0.73
C HIS A 62 8.54 -11.83 -1.41
N PRO A 63 9.31 -12.92 -1.16
CA PRO A 63 9.04 -14.23 -1.76
C PRO A 63 7.67 -14.81 -1.33
N GLU A 64 7.19 -14.48 -0.14
CA GLU A 64 5.90 -14.91 0.42
C GLU A 64 4.73 -14.58 -0.52
N VAL A 65 4.84 -13.49 -1.28
CA VAL A 65 3.79 -13.12 -2.25
C VAL A 65 3.70 -14.16 -3.37
N ALA A 66 4.82 -14.55 -3.97
CA ALA A 66 4.83 -15.57 -5.01
C ALA A 66 4.41 -16.94 -4.46
N GLU A 67 4.89 -17.27 -3.25
CA GLU A 67 4.55 -18.51 -2.55
C GLU A 67 3.04 -18.61 -2.26
N LEU A 68 2.39 -17.51 -1.89
CA LEU A 68 0.94 -17.48 -1.70
C LEU A 68 0.18 -17.85 -2.97
N PHE A 69 0.54 -17.25 -4.11
CA PHE A 69 -0.10 -17.58 -5.38
C PHE A 69 0.21 -19.01 -5.84
N GLU A 70 1.43 -19.50 -5.61
CA GLU A 70 1.81 -20.89 -5.87
C GLU A 70 0.95 -21.87 -5.04
N GLN A 71 0.70 -21.55 -3.76
CA GLN A 71 -0.13 -22.36 -2.86
C GLN A 71 -1.61 -22.35 -3.27
N LEU A 72 -2.12 -21.21 -3.75
CA LEU A 72 -3.50 -21.09 -4.23
C LEU A 72 -3.71 -21.75 -5.61
N GLY A 73 -2.64 -21.95 -6.37
CA GLY A 73 -2.68 -22.63 -7.67
C GLY A 73 -3.69 -22.00 -8.63
N ASP A 74 -4.53 -22.83 -9.22
CA ASP A 74 -5.52 -22.41 -10.22
C ASP A 74 -6.64 -21.52 -9.65
N ALA A 75 -6.80 -21.50 -8.30
CA ALA A 75 -7.82 -20.66 -7.66
C ALA A 75 -7.53 -19.16 -7.82
N CYS A 76 -6.25 -18.78 -7.96
CA CYS A 76 -5.87 -17.38 -8.17
C CYS A 76 -4.52 -17.25 -8.90
N THR A 77 -4.54 -16.75 -10.12
CA THR A 77 -3.34 -16.57 -10.94
C THR A 77 -2.66 -15.22 -10.67
N LEU A 78 -1.34 -15.27 -10.40
CA LEU A 78 -0.49 -14.09 -10.33
C LEU A 78 -0.33 -13.47 -11.73
N GLU A 79 -0.67 -12.19 -11.87
CA GLU A 79 -0.48 -11.43 -13.11
C GLU A 79 0.62 -10.38 -12.89
N THR A 80 1.70 -10.42 -13.68
CA THR A 80 2.73 -9.38 -13.65
C THR A 80 2.51 -8.34 -14.74
N ALA A 81 2.83 -7.08 -14.41
CA ALA A 81 2.66 -5.99 -15.36
C ALA A 81 3.44 -6.23 -16.67
N ARG A 82 2.83 -5.86 -17.79
CA ARG A 82 3.41 -5.99 -19.12
C ARG A 82 4.72 -5.19 -19.24
N GLU A 83 5.64 -5.68 -20.05
CA GLU A 83 6.93 -5.02 -20.34
C GLU A 83 6.71 -3.61 -20.96
N SER A 84 5.69 -3.44 -21.78
CA SER A 84 5.31 -2.17 -22.40
C SER A 84 4.95 -1.08 -21.37
N SER A 85 4.51 -1.47 -20.17
CA SER A 85 4.13 -0.56 -19.09
C SER A 85 5.27 -0.20 -18.14
N LYS A 86 6.51 -0.62 -18.38
CA LYS A 86 7.66 -0.34 -17.50
C LYS A 86 7.99 1.13 -17.32
N ARG A 87 7.60 1.98 -18.26
CA ARG A 87 7.88 3.41 -18.23
C ARG A 87 7.15 4.06 -17.06
N ARG A 88 7.88 4.77 -16.20
CA ARG A 88 7.35 5.64 -15.15
C ARG A 88 7.55 7.07 -15.56
N LEU A 89 6.51 7.86 -15.43
CA LEU A 89 6.46 9.21 -15.94
C LEU A 89 6.39 10.21 -14.76
N VAL A 90 6.94 11.41 -14.97
CA VAL A 90 6.81 12.54 -14.03
C VAL A 90 6.42 13.77 -14.84
N TRP A 91 5.40 14.46 -14.37
CA TRP A 91 4.94 15.72 -14.97
C TRP A 91 5.93 16.83 -14.73
N LYS A 92 6.27 17.59 -15.78
CA LYS A 92 7.06 18.81 -15.66
C LYS A 92 6.67 19.79 -16.75
N GLY A 93 6.23 20.99 -16.35
CA GLY A 93 5.77 22.02 -17.27
C GLY A 93 4.45 21.63 -17.97
N ASP A 94 4.54 21.21 -19.21
CA ASP A 94 3.39 20.95 -20.09
C ASP A 94 3.21 19.47 -20.50
N LYS A 95 4.07 18.58 -20.01
CA LYS A 95 4.05 17.16 -20.42
C LYS A 95 4.69 16.20 -19.40
N PHE A 96 4.41 14.93 -19.60
CA PHE A 96 5.08 13.84 -18.88
C PHE A 96 6.45 13.53 -19.48
N HIS A 97 7.44 13.36 -18.61
CA HIS A 97 8.79 12.91 -18.93
C HIS A 97 9.07 11.57 -18.29
N ALA A 98 9.69 10.67 -19.03
CA ALA A 98 10.07 9.37 -18.47
C ALA A 98 11.18 9.51 -17.43
N LEU A 99 11.04 8.80 -16.31
CA LEU A 99 12.15 8.63 -15.36
C LEU A 99 13.29 7.89 -16.06
N PRO A 100 14.53 8.30 -15.84
CA PRO A 100 15.67 7.65 -16.47
C PRO A 100 15.85 6.22 -15.98
N SER A 101 16.09 5.30 -16.93
CA SER A 101 16.38 3.88 -16.68
C SER A 101 17.83 3.47 -16.99
N SER A 102 18.62 4.38 -17.53
CA SER A 102 20.03 4.19 -17.86
C SER A 102 20.83 5.46 -17.67
N LEU A 103 22.16 5.37 -17.66
CA LEU A 103 23.04 6.56 -17.59
C LEU A 103 22.79 7.54 -18.74
N ALA A 104 22.61 7.02 -19.96
CA ALA A 104 22.33 7.86 -21.13
C ALA A 104 21.01 8.64 -20.98
N THR A 105 19.94 7.98 -20.49
CA THR A 105 18.67 8.65 -20.25
C THR A 105 18.73 9.58 -19.03
N ALA A 106 19.58 9.30 -18.02
CA ALA A 106 19.80 10.16 -16.87
C ALA A 106 20.49 11.47 -17.27
N LEU A 107 21.43 11.42 -18.20
CA LEU A 107 22.08 12.63 -18.73
C LEU A 107 21.11 13.49 -19.56
N LYS A 108 20.25 12.85 -20.38
CA LYS A 108 19.34 13.55 -21.31
C LYS A 108 18.06 14.05 -20.66
N THR A 109 17.62 13.47 -19.51
CA THR A 109 16.34 13.85 -18.89
C THR A 109 16.30 15.33 -18.50
N PRO A 110 15.22 16.07 -18.79
CA PRO A 110 15.06 17.46 -18.33
C PRO A 110 14.53 17.55 -16.88
N LEU A 111 14.22 16.41 -16.22
CA LEU A 111 13.69 16.39 -14.87
C LEU A 111 14.67 17.01 -13.86
N PHE A 112 15.97 16.73 -14.03
CA PHE A 112 17.00 17.14 -13.09
C PHE A 112 17.93 18.19 -13.70
N THR A 113 18.41 19.13 -12.87
CA THR A 113 19.37 20.15 -13.30
C THR A 113 20.74 19.53 -13.58
N TRP A 114 21.51 20.16 -14.47
CA TRP A 114 22.89 19.71 -14.74
C TRP A 114 23.75 19.76 -13.48
N TYR A 115 23.58 20.78 -12.65
CA TYR A 115 24.25 20.90 -11.35
C TYR A 115 24.01 19.66 -10.48
N ASP A 116 22.74 19.23 -10.32
CA ASP A 116 22.40 18.09 -9.49
C ASP A 116 22.83 16.75 -10.12
N LYS A 117 22.82 16.65 -11.46
CA LYS A 117 23.36 15.47 -12.16
C LYS A 117 24.86 15.27 -11.87
N PHE A 118 25.66 16.34 -11.93
CA PHE A 118 27.08 16.27 -11.57
C PHE A 118 27.28 16.08 -10.06
N ARG A 119 26.41 16.66 -9.25
CA ARG A 119 26.44 16.53 -7.79
C ARG A 119 26.35 15.08 -7.32
N ILE A 120 25.62 14.21 -8.04
CA ILE A 120 25.52 12.77 -7.74
C ILE A 120 26.89 12.09 -7.78
N LEU A 121 27.81 12.50 -8.64
CA LEU A 121 29.15 11.90 -8.72
C LEU A 121 29.91 12.03 -7.40
N GLY A 122 29.66 13.09 -6.63
CA GLY A 122 30.21 13.31 -5.29
C GLY A 122 29.46 12.61 -4.14
N GLU A 123 28.36 11.90 -4.43
CA GLU A 123 27.57 11.24 -3.39
C GLU A 123 28.37 10.28 -2.51
N PRO A 124 29.31 9.46 -3.04
CA PRO A 124 30.07 8.50 -2.23
C PRO A 124 31.00 9.11 -1.18
N TRP A 125 31.30 10.39 -1.27
CA TRP A 125 32.19 11.10 -0.33
C TRP A 125 31.44 12.04 0.62
N ARG A 126 30.11 12.12 0.55
CA ARG A 126 29.31 12.94 1.46
C ARG A 126 29.22 12.33 2.83
N LYS A 127 29.30 13.17 3.86
CA LYS A 127 29.12 12.74 5.24
C LYS A 127 27.77 12.02 5.43
N LYS A 128 27.82 10.94 6.18
CA LYS A 128 26.66 10.21 6.68
C LYS A 128 25.87 11.09 7.65
N GLY A 129 24.53 11.06 7.58
CA GLY A 129 23.65 11.68 8.56
C GLY A 129 23.52 10.81 9.81
N ASN A 130 23.32 11.45 10.98
CA ASN A 130 23.18 10.77 12.27
C ASN A 130 21.81 11.01 12.90
N ASP A 131 20.95 11.82 12.30
CA ASP A 131 19.61 12.09 12.80
C ASP A 131 18.66 10.95 12.40
N PRO A 132 18.14 10.15 13.36
CA PRO A 132 17.21 9.05 13.08
C PRO A 132 15.85 9.56 12.57
N TYR A 133 15.55 10.84 12.76
CA TYR A 133 14.32 11.48 12.31
C TYR A 133 14.52 12.38 11.08
N GLU A 134 15.72 12.34 10.47
CA GLU A 134 15.94 13.07 9.22
C GLU A 134 14.84 12.73 8.21
N SER A 135 14.18 13.76 7.65
CA SER A 135 13.12 13.57 6.67
C SER A 135 13.65 13.01 5.35
N VAL A 136 12.79 12.34 4.59
CA VAL A 136 13.15 11.83 3.25
C VAL A 136 13.62 12.98 2.35
N ALA A 137 12.97 14.15 2.41
CA ALA A 137 13.35 15.33 1.62
C ALA A 137 14.72 15.86 2.03
N SER A 138 14.99 16.03 3.32
CA SER A 138 16.28 16.51 3.84
C SER A 138 17.44 15.61 3.40
N LEU A 139 17.30 14.31 3.62
CA LEU A 139 18.32 13.34 3.23
C LEU A 139 18.55 13.36 1.71
N ALA A 140 17.49 13.41 0.91
CA ALA A 140 17.61 13.45 -0.55
C ALA A 140 18.25 14.77 -1.03
N GLU A 141 17.90 15.91 -0.45
CA GLU A 141 18.51 17.19 -0.79
C GLU A 141 20.00 17.20 -0.44
N ARG A 142 20.35 16.75 0.75
CA ARG A 142 21.74 16.64 1.23
C ARG A 142 22.58 15.72 0.33
N ARG A 143 22.05 14.60 -0.10
CA ARG A 143 22.76 13.58 -0.88
C ARG A 143 22.71 13.82 -2.38
N LEU A 144 21.56 14.12 -2.93
CA LEU A 144 21.31 14.13 -4.37
C LEU A 144 21.12 15.55 -4.93
N GLY A 145 20.52 16.45 -4.15
CA GLY A 145 20.26 17.83 -4.54
C GLY A 145 18.77 18.13 -4.74
N LYS A 146 18.48 19.42 -4.83
CA LYS A 146 17.11 19.97 -4.78
C LYS A 146 16.20 19.48 -5.92
N SER A 147 16.71 19.36 -7.15
CA SER A 147 15.87 18.91 -8.26
C SER A 147 15.46 17.44 -8.12
N TYR A 148 16.28 16.60 -7.47
CA TYR A 148 15.91 15.22 -7.16
C TYR A 148 14.81 15.15 -6.10
N VAL A 149 14.83 16.06 -5.11
CA VAL A 149 13.69 16.18 -4.19
C VAL A 149 12.44 16.55 -4.96
N GLN A 150 12.51 17.59 -5.79
CA GLN A 150 11.34 18.17 -6.45
C GLN A 150 10.69 17.28 -7.53
N TYR A 151 11.48 16.53 -8.30
CA TYR A 151 11.00 15.73 -9.44
C TYR A 151 11.22 14.22 -9.28
N GLY A 152 11.79 13.79 -8.17
CA GLY A 152 11.98 12.37 -7.85
C GLY A 152 11.27 12.01 -6.56
N VAL A 153 11.75 12.53 -5.44
CA VAL A 153 11.29 12.13 -4.10
C VAL A 153 9.89 12.63 -3.79
N ASP A 154 9.61 13.90 -4.04
CA ASP A 154 8.30 14.51 -3.76
C ASP A 154 7.18 13.81 -4.52
N PRO A 155 7.21 13.67 -5.86
CA PRO A 155 6.15 12.96 -6.56
C PRO A 155 6.07 11.48 -6.19
N PHE A 156 7.19 10.83 -5.85
CA PHE A 156 7.18 9.44 -5.42
C PHE A 156 6.49 9.27 -4.06
N LEU A 157 6.85 10.07 -3.05
CA LEU A 157 6.25 9.97 -1.71
C LEU A 157 4.78 10.41 -1.74
N SER A 158 4.46 11.47 -2.48
CA SER A 158 3.07 11.90 -2.64
C SER A 158 2.22 10.85 -3.37
N GLY A 159 2.74 10.24 -4.42
CA GLY A 159 1.99 9.27 -5.22
C GLY A 159 1.87 7.89 -4.58
N VAL A 160 2.88 7.43 -3.82
CA VAL A 160 2.89 6.08 -3.23
C VAL A 160 2.39 6.09 -1.79
N PHE A 161 2.76 7.10 -1.01
CA PHE A 161 2.40 7.21 0.41
C PHE A 161 1.28 8.22 0.66
N ALA A 162 0.88 8.98 -0.37
CA ALA A 162 0.02 10.16 -0.22
C ALA A 162 0.54 11.12 0.88
N GLY A 163 1.86 11.06 1.16
CA GLY A 163 2.52 11.68 2.30
C GLY A 163 3.31 12.94 1.95
N ASP A 164 3.83 13.57 2.99
CA ASP A 164 4.73 14.73 2.87
C ASP A 164 6.18 14.29 3.10
N PRO A 165 7.08 14.33 2.09
CA PRO A 165 8.48 13.93 2.24
C PRO A 165 9.26 14.77 3.24
N TYR A 166 8.76 15.94 3.66
CA TYR A 166 9.37 16.77 4.69
C TYR A 166 9.00 16.35 6.11
N LYS A 167 7.93 15.53 6.28
CA LYS A 167 7.46 15.04 7.58
C LYS A 167 7.83 13.58 7.85
N LEU A 168 7.97 12.77 6.80
CA LEU A 168 8.24 11.35 6.93
C LEU A 168 9.72 11.08 7.21
N PRO A 169 10.10 10.48 8.36
CA PRO A 169 11.47 10.03 8.62
C PRO A 169 11.91 8.97 7.61
N ILE A 170 13.11 9.14 7.05
CA ILE A 170 13.63 8.24 6.01
C ILE A 170 13.72 6.78 6.48
N ARG A 171 14.10 6.54 7.73
CA ARG A 171 14.24 5.18 8.29
C ARG A 171 12.91 4.42 8.36
N LEU A 172 11.78 5.14 8.46
CA LEU A 172 10.43 4.56 8.51
C LEU A 172 9.79 4.48 7.12
N ALA A 173 9.94 5.52 6.30
CA ALA A 173 9.35 5.57 4.97
C ALA A 173 10.12 4.72 3.95
N LEU A 174 11.45 4.80 3.94
CA LEU A 174 12.32 4.12 2.99
C LEU A 174 13.51 3.44 3.70
N PRO A 175 13.27 2.46 4.58
CA PRO A 175 14.30 1.84 5.43
C PRO A 175 15.45 1.25 4.62
N LYS A 176 15.18 0.71 3.42
CA LYS A 176 16.22 0.17 2.55
C LYS A 176 17.22 1.25 2.11
N LEU A 177 16.75 2.45 1.80
CA LEU A 177 17.59 3.58 1.40
C LEU A 177 18.37 4.13 2.59
N TYR A 178 17.70 4.27 3.73
CA TYR A 178 18.35 4.64 4.99
C TYR A 178 19.51 3.69 5.35
N ASN A 179 19.28 2.40 5.30
CA ASN A 179 20.29 1.39 5.62
C ASN A 179 21.49 1.41 4.67
N LEU A 180 21.31 1.77 3.37
CA LEU A 180 22.45 1.96 2.45
C LEU A 180 23.39 3.06 2.96
N GLU A 181 22.85 4.17 3.45
CA GLU A 181 23.67 5.21 4.05
C GLU A 181 24.29 4.78 5.38
N GLN A 182 23.49 4.14 6.25
CA GLN A 182 23.95 3.79 7.60
C GLN A 182 25.03 2.70 7.57
N GLU A 183 24.91 1.69 6.70
CA GLU A 183 25.85 0.56 6.63
C GLU A 183 27.08 0.87 5.76
N TYR A 184 26.89 1.60 4.65
CA TYR A 184 27.93 1.80 3.62
C TYR A 184 28.38 3.27 3.47
N GLY A 185 27.76 4.20 4.19
CA GLY A 185 28.03 5.63 4.10
C GLY A 185 27.56 6.29 2.79
N SER A 186 26.97 5.52 1.86
CA SER A 186 26.62 5.99 0.51
C SER A 186 25.56 5.10 -0.13
N PHE A 187 24.64 5.70 -0.87
CA PHE A 187 23.67 4.97 -1.69
C PHE A 187 24.33 4.20 -2.81
N ILE A 188 25.33 4.81 -3.49
CA ILE A 188 26.05 4.21 -4.60
C ILE A 188 26.90 3.03 -4.10
N LYS A 189 27.76 3.23 -3.10
CA LYS A 189 28.59 2.19 -2.51
C LYS A 189 27.74 1.03 -1.98
N GLY A 190 26.68 1.33 -1.22
CA GLY A 190 25.80 0.33 -0.66
C GLY A 190 25.03 -0.45 -1.73
N SER A 191 24.57 0.21 -2.81
CA SER A 191 23.91 -0.48 -3.92
C SER A 191 24.84 -1.45 -4.63
N ILE A 192 26.10 -1.05 -4.86
CA ILE A 192 27.12 -1.91 -5.45
C ILE A 192 27.44 -3.10 -4.53
N ALA A 193 27.60 -2.86 -3.24
CA ALA A 193 27.89 -3.92 -2.26
C ALA A 193 26.72 -4.92 -2.18
N LYS A 194 25.48 -4.45 -2.06
CA LYS A 194 24.29 -5.31 -1.98
C LYS A 194 24.02 -6.08 -3.28
N ALA A 195 24.41 -5.55 -4.44
CA ALA A 195 24.29 -6.27 -5.72
C ALA A 195 25.20 -7.51 -5.82
N LYS A 196 26.27 -7.56 -5.03
CA LYS A 196 27.21 -8.69 -4.99
C LYS A 196 26.77 -9.83 -4.06
N ILE A 197 25.76 -9.60 -3.20
CA ILE A 197 25.27 -10.63 -2.28
C ILE A 197 24.53 -11.70 -3.09
N PRO A 198 24.94 -12.98 -2.99
CA PRO A 198 24.23 -14.07 -3.64
C PRO A 198 22.80 -14.17 -3.15
N LYS A 199 21.86 -14.38 -4.08
CA LYS A 199 20.46 -14.61 -3.75
C LYS A 199 20.18 -16.09 -3.68
N THR A 200 19.49 -16.52 -2.63
CA THR A 200 18.94 -17.87 -2.55
C THR A 200 17.89 -18.10 -3.65
N GLU A 201 17.51 -19.34 -3.89
CA GLU A 201 16.43 -19.67 -4.82
C GLU A 201 15.09 -19.01 -4.38
N ARG A 202 14.80 -19.02 -3.09
CA ARG A 202 13.65 -18.35 -2.51
C ARG A 202 13.69 -16.84 -2.76
N ASP A 203 14.84 -16.18 -2.53
CA ASP A 203 15.00 -14.73 -2.76
C ASP A 203 14.77 -14.32 -4.23
N ARG A 204 15.02 -15.21 -5.17
CA ARG A 204 14.78 -14.96 -6.61
C ARG A 204 13.29 -14.81 -6.94
N LYS A 205 12.39 -15.38 -6.13
CA LYS A 205 10.94 -15.16 -6.25
C LYS A 205 10.54 -13.71 -6.05
N ALA A 206 11.31 -12.94 -5.26
CA ALA A 206 11.13 -11.49 -5.06
C ALA A 206 11.67 -10.70 -6.27
N THR A 207 11.01 -10.81 -7.41
CA THR A 207 11.44 -10.26 -8.71
C THR A 207 11.37 -8.74 -8.79
N LYS A 208 10.72 -8.06 -7.84
CA LYS A 208 10.39 -6.63 -7.83
C LYS A 208 9.49 -6.18 -8.99
N LYS A 209 8.90 -7.10 -9.73
CA LYS A 209 7.91 -6.78 -10.75
C LYS A 209 6.64 -6.24 -10.10
N VAL A 210 5.96 -5.36 -10.80
CA VAL A 210 4.61 -4.93 -10.44
C VAL A 210 3.65 -6.08 -10.73
N PHE A 211 2.70 -6.32 -9.83
CA PHE A 211 1.75 -7.42 -9.95
C PHE A 211 0.33 -7.03 -9.56
N SER A 212 -0.60 -7.85 -10.00
CA SER A 212 -1.99 -7.95 -9.59
C SER A 212 -2.41 -9.42 -9.54
N ALA A 213 -3.61 -9.70 -9.10
CA ALA A 213 -4.28 -10.97 -9.40
C ALA A 213 -4.99 -10.84 -10.75
N LYS A 214 -5.00 -11.90 -11.55
CA LYS A 214 -5.73 -11.93 -12.83
C LYS A 214 -7.21 -11.61 -12.58
N GLY A 215 -7.73 -10.61 -13.30
CA GLY A 215 -9.09 -10.11 -13.11
C GLY A 215 -9.30 -9.15 -11.92
N GLY A 216 -8.28 -8.88 -11.09
CA GLY A 216 -8.31 -7.94 -9.98
C GLY A 216 -8.00 -8.56 -8.62
N PHE A 217 -7.61 -7.72 -7.67
CA PHE A 217 -7.17 -8.19 -6.34
C PHE A 217 -8.29 -8.83 -5.51
N SER A 218 -9.58 -8.53 -5.79
CA SER A 218 -10.67 -9.23 -5.13
C SER A 218 -10.65 -10.75 -5.39
N ASN A 219 -10.10 -11.18 -6.53
CA ASN A 219 -9.96 -12.61 -6.84
C ASN A 219 -8.97 -13.30 -5.86
N LEU A 220 -7.91 -12.61 -5.45
CA LEU A 220 -7.00 -13.13 -4.42
C LEU A 220 -7.72 -13.27 -3.07
N VAL A 221 -8.49 -12.24 -2.66
CA VAL A 221 -9.24 -12.28 -1.40
C VAL A 221 -10.29 -13.41 -1.41
N ASN A 222 -11.01 -13.55 -2.53
CA ASN A 222 -12.03 -14.61 -2.69
C ASN A 222 -11.40 -16.01 -2.69
N ALA A 223 -10.24 -16.18 -3.34
CA ALA A 223 -9.51 -17.45 -3.32
C ALA A 223 -9.05 -17.83 -1.91
N LEU A 224 -8.58 -16.86 -1.12
CA LEU A 224 -8.27 -17.06 0.29
C LEU A 224 -9.49 -17.45 1.10
N ALA A 225 -10.63 -16.75 0.92
CA ALA A 225 -11.86 -17.05 1.63
C ALA A 225 -12.38 -18.47 1.33
N ASN A 226 -12.34 -18.86 0.05
CA ASN A 226 -12.74 -20.21 -0.35
C ASN A 226 -11.83 -21.29 0.24
N ALA A 227 -10.52 -21.03 0.32
CA ALA A 227 -9.56 -21.97 0.90
C ALA A 227 -9.64 -22.06 2.42
N ILE A 228 -10.05 -21.00 3.10
CA ILE A 228 -10.30 -20.96 4.55
C ILE A 228 -11.65 -21.64 4.90
N GLY A 229 -12.63 -21.59 4.01
CA GLY A 229 -14.03 -21.94 4.25
C GLY A 229 -14.84 -20.74 4.76
N ASN A 230 -15.94 -20.45 4.07
CA ASN A 230 -16.77 -19.28 4.39
C ASN A 230 -17.42 -19.36 5.78
N GLU A 231 -17.62 -20.57 6.32
CA GLU A 231 -18.12 -20.82 7.68
C GLU A 231 -17.17 -20.30 8.76
N ASN A 232 -15.89 -20.13 8.45
CA ASN A 232 -14.88 -19.59 9.34
C ASN A 232 -14.76 -18.06 9.23
N ILE A 233 -15.65 -17.40 8.48
CA ILE A 233 -15.62 -15.95 8.26
C ILE A 233 -16.97 -15.35 8.64
N THR A 234 -17.00 -14.50 9.66
CA THR A 234 -18.17 -13.72 10.05
C THR A 234 -17.99 -12.27 9.61
N THR A 235 -18.75 -11.84 8.61
CA THR A 235 -18.85 -10.43 8.19
C THR A 235 -19.97 -9.71 8.93
N GLY A 236 -19.93 -8.36 9.00
CA GLY A 236 -20.94 -7.56 9.70
C GLY A 236 -20.89 -7.72 11.23
N ALA A 237 -19.76 -8.15 11.79
CA ALA A 237 -19.53 -8.23 13.23
C ALA A 237 -19.27 -6.85 13.80
N GLN A 238 -20.22 -6.29 14.55
CA GLN A 238 -20.15 -4.93 15.11
C GLN A 238 -19.75 -4.95 16.58
N GLY A 239 -19.15 -3.83 17.06
CA GLY A 239 -18.81 -3.67 18.47
C GLY A 239 -17.89 -4.76 19.00
N ILE A 240 -16.92 -5.19 18.21
CA ILE A 240 -15.98 -6.24 18.59
C ILE A 240 -15.11 -5.74 19.75
N THR A 241 -15.07 -6.50 20.84
CA THR A 241 -14.17 -6.27 21.98
C THR A 241 -13.40 -7.54 22.30
N ILE A 242 -12.16 -7.39 22.73
CA ILE A 242 -11.27 -8.46 23.16
C ILE A 242 -10.89 -8.20 24.60
N ASN A 243 -11.12 -9.16 25.47
CA ASN A 243 -10.71 -9.10 26.87
C ASN A 243 -9.94 -10.35 27.27
N PRO A 244 -8.92 -10.24 28.14
CA PRO A 244 -8.21 -11.40 28.66
C PRO A 244 -9.09 -12.24 29.58
N GLU A 245 -8.91 -13.55 29.54
CA GLU A 245 -9.43 -14.52 30.49
C GLU A 245 -8.28 -15.33 31.11
N ASP A 246 -8.57 -16.16 32.11
CA ASP A 246 -7.55 -16.98 32.82
C ASP A 246 -6.74 -17.86 31.85
N GLU A 247 -7.38 -18.42 30.83
CA GLU A 247 -6.77 -19.29 29.81
C GLU A 247 -7.07 -18.79 28.38
N GLY A 248 -6.74 -17.51 28.07
CA GLY A 248 -6.89 -16.99 26.72
C GLY A 248 -7.69 -15.69 26.64
N TRP A 249 -8.67 -15.65 25.75
CA TRP A 249 -9.37 -14.43 25.36
C TRP A 249 -10.86 -14.67 25.19
N ILE A 250 -11.66 -13.73 25.68
CA ILE A 250 -13.08 -13.63 25.29
C ILE A 250 -13.25 -12.51 24.27
N ILE A 251 -13.82 -12.86 23.13
CA ILE A 251 -14.16 -11.92 22.06
C ILE A 251 -15.68 -11.78 22.03
N THR A 252 -16.16 -10.57 22.28
CA THR A 252 -17.59 -10.25 22.24
C THR A 252 -17.88 -9.37 21.03
N TYR A 253 -18.98 -9.64 20.32
CA TYR A 253 -19.43 -8.86 19.19
C TYR A 253 -20.94 -8.97 18.99
N GLN A 254 -21.51 -8.10 18.16
CA GLN A 254 -22.90 -8.17 17.74
C GLN A 254 -23.00 -8.60 16.28
N LYS A 255 -23.89 -9.53 15.99
CA LYS A 255 -24.26 -9.96 14.64
C LYS A 255 -25.77 -10.00 14.52
N ASP A 256 -26.30 -9.26 13.53
CA ASP A 256 -27.75 -9.16 13.27
C ASP A 256 -28.57 -8.77 14.54
N GLY A 257 -28.01 -7.86 15.36
CA GLY A 257 -28.61 -7.39 16.62
C GLY A 257 -28.47 -8.34 17.81
N VAL A 258 -27.85 -9.50 17.63
CA VAL A 258 -27.61 -10.49 18.69
C VAL A 258 -26.16 -10.45 19.15
N GLN A 259 -25.96 -10.32 20.46
CA GLN A 259 -24.64 -10.41 21.06
C GLN A 259 -24.14 -11.85 21.04
N GLN A 260 -22.90 -12.04 20.60
CA GLN A 260 -22.23 -13.33 20.52
C GLN A 260 -20.87 -13.27 21.22
N GLN A 261 -20.37 -14.43 21.64
CA GLN A 261 -19.08 -14.58 22.30
C GLN A 261 -18.30 -15.78 21.74
N ILE A 262 -17.00 -15.56 21.58
CA ILE A 262 -16.03 -16.60 21.21
C ILE A 262 -14.94 -16.61 22.27
N HIS A 263 -14.60 -17.77 22.78
CA HIS A 263 -13.42 -18.02 23.62
C HIS A 263 -12.30 -18.51 22.71
N ALA A 264 -11.12 -17.91 22.79
CA ALA A 264 -9.99 -18.25 21.95
C ALA A 264 -8.70 -18.38 22.76
N SER A 265 -7.86 -19.34 22.44
CA SER A 265 -6.54 -19.44 23.06
C SER A 265 -5.62 -18.30 22.65
N LYS A 266 -5.75 -17.84 21.41
CA LYS A 266 -4.92 -16.77 20.83
C LYS A 266 -5.79 -15.84 19.97
N VAL A 267 -5.33 -14.59 19.84
CA VAL A 267 -6.01 -13.59 19.02
C VAL A 267 -5.00 -12.74 18.25
N VAL A 268 -5.34 -12.40 17.01
CA VAL A 268 -4.60 -11.43 16.20
C VAL A 268 -5.55 -10.37 15.68
N THR A 269 -5.23 -9.10 15.91
CA THR A 269 -5.92 -7.98 15.29
C THR A 269 -5.13 -7.44 14.10
N THR A 270 -5.81 -7.22 12.99
CA THR A 270 -5.23 -6.65 11.76
C THR A 270 -5.94 -5.35 11.34
N CYS A 271 -6.65 -4.74 12.28
CA CYS A 271 -7.41 -3.52 12.10
C CYS A 271 -6.51 -2.28 12.05
N GLY A 272 -7.08 -1.14 11.64
CA GLY A 272 -6.40 0.15 11.73
C GLY A 272 -6.21 0.59 13.19
N ALA A 273 -5.15 1.37 13.46
CA ALA A 273 -4.84 1.87 14.80
C ALA A 273 -6.01 2.60 15.48
N TYR A 274 -6.84 3.26 14.67
CA TYR A 274 -8.04 3.99 15.14
C TYR A 274 -9.13 3.08 15.73
N SER A 275 -9.09 1.79 15.47
CA SER A 275 -10.08 0.83 16.01
C SER A 275 -9.62 0.21 17.33
N LEU A 276 -8.35 0.32 17.69
CA LEU A 276 -7.78 -0.32 18.89
C LEU A 276 -8.41 0.13 20.21
N PRO A 277 -8.80 1.42 20.40
CA PRO A 277 -9.43 1.84 21.65
C PRO A 277 -10.73 1.09 22.00
N GLU A 278 -11.56 0.82 20.99
CA GLU A 278 -12.79 0.06 21.18
C GLU A 278 -12.51 -1.45 21.26
N LEU A 279 -11.55 -1.91 20.47
CA LEU A 279 -11.23 -3.33 20.34
C LEU A 279 -10.54 -3.90 21.58
N LEU A 280 -9.68 -3.12 22.26
CA LEU A 280 -8.84 -3.55 23.39
C LEU A 280 -9.14 -2.72 24.66
N PRO A 281 -10.36 -2.79 25.23
CA PRO A 281 -10.78 -1.91 26.33
C PRO A 281 -10.02 -2.14 27.63
N PHE A 282 -9.29 -3.26 27.77
CA PHE A 282 -8.46 -3.59 28.96
C PHE A 282 -7.12 -2.87 28.96
N VAL A 283 -6.70 -2.25 27.85
CA VAL A 283 -5.44 -1.52 27.76
C VAL A 283 -5.56 -0.16 28.42
N ASP A 284 -4.58 0.18 29.26
CA ASP A 284 -4.54 1.49 29.92
C ASP A 284 -4.51 2.67 28.94
N ALA A 285 -5.03 3.82 29.36
CA ALA A 285 -5.21 4.99 28.49
C ALA A 285 -3.89 5.55 27.95
N GLU A 286 -2.79 5.47 28.69
CA GLU A 286 -1.47 5.96 28.25
C GLU A 286 -0.91 5.09 27.13
N THR A 287 -0.88 3.78 27.32
CA THR A 287 -0.46 2.81 26.29
C THR A 287 -1.38 2.89 25.06
N MET A 288 -2.71 3.02 25.27
CA MET A 288 -3.67 3.14 24.16
C MET A 288 -3.48 4.42 23.35
N LYS A 289 -3.14 5.54 23.99
CA LYS A 289 -2.82 6.79 23.30
C LYS A 289 -1.68 6.60 22.30
N ASP A 290 -0.61 5.90 22.69
CA ASP A 290 0.52 5.62 21.80
C ASP A 290 0.13 4.65 20.68
N LEU A 291 -0.62 3.58 20.99
CA LEU A 291 -1.11 2.60 20.02
C LEU A 291 -1.98 3.22 18.93
N SER A 292 -2.89 4.12 19.31
CA SER A 292 -3.86 4.73 18.39
C SER A 292 -3.36 6.00 17.69
N ASN A 293 -2.20 6.56 18.10
CA ASN A 293 -1.62 7.76 17.52
C ASN A 293 -1.00 7.48 16.15
N LEU A 294 -1.85 7.39 15.14
CA LEU A 294 -1.45 7.19 13.75
C LEU A 294 -2.34 8.01 12.82
N TYR A 295 -1.74 8.96 12.13
CA TYR A 295 -2.43 9.71 11.09
C TYR A 295 -2.55 8.88 9.80
N TYR A 296 -3.72 8.84 9.22
CA TYR A 296 -4.00 8.24 7.92
C TYR A 296 -4.27 9.36 6.91
N ALA A 297 -3.44 9.45 5.89
CA ALA A 297 -3.67 10.39 4.80
C ALA A 297 -4.95 10.00 4.03
N PRO A 298 -5.90 10.93 3.86
CA PRO A 298 -7.08 10.65 3.04
C PRO A 298 -6.73 10.70 1.56
N VAL A 299 -7.38 9.85 0.77
CA VAL A 299 -7.18 9.80 -0.68
C VAL A 299 -8.54 9.67 -1.38
N VAL A 300 -8.72 10.44 -2.43
CA VAL A 300 -9.76 10.18 -3.42
C VAL A 300 -9.11 9.53 -4.63
N GLN A 301 -9.61 8.38 -5.01
CA GLN A 301 -9.27 7.74 -6.26
C GLN A 301 -10.42 7.90 -7.24
N VAL A 302 -10.13 8.37 -8.46
CA VAL A 302 -11.14 8.45 -9.53
C VAL A 302 -10.75 7.48 -10.63
N GLY A 303 -11.56 6.44 -10.78
CA GLY A 303 -11.48 5.51 -11.91
C GLY A 303 -12.08 6.17 -13.16
N VAL A 304 -11.33 6.14 -14.25
CA VAL A 304 -11.71 6.75 -15.53
C VAL A 304 -11.59 5.71 -16.63
N GLY A 305 -12.68 5.48 -17.35
CA GLY A 305 -12.78 4.54 -18.45
C GLY A 305 -13.01 5.24 -19.78
N MET A 306 -12.25 4.83 -20.81
CA MET A 306 -12.43 5.24 -22.21
C MET A 306 -12.64 3.99 -23.05
N ASN A 307 -13.75 3.90 -23.80
CA ASN A 307 -14.04 2.75 -24.67
C ASN A 307 -13.13 2.72 -25.91
N ASP A 308 -12.76 3.88 -26.42
CA ASP A 308 -11.81 4.02 -27.53
C ASP A 308 -10.91 5.23 -27.30
N CYS A 309 -9.62 5.01 -27.25
CA CYS A 309 -8.59 6.04 -27.10
C CYS A 309 -8.02 6.54 -28.43
N GLY A 310 -8.49 6.02 -29.57
CA GLY A 310 -7.90 6.31 -30.87
C GLY A 310 -6.40 6.03 -30.89
N ASN A 311 -5.61 7.05 -31.22
CA ASN A 311 -4.14 6.96 -31.21
C ASN A 311 -3.49 7.36 -29.85
N ASN A 312 -4.30 7.74 -28.85
CA ASN A 312 -3.81 8.22 -27.54
C ASN A 312 -3.64 7.07 -26.53
N GLN A 313 -2.98 5.99 -26.90
CA GLN A 313 -2.67 4.90 -25.99
C GLN A 313 -1.46 5.24 -25.10
N TRP A 314 -1.68 5.21 -23.79
CA TRP A 314 -0.63 5.45 -22.81
C TRP A 314 0.00 4.12 -22.37
N LEU A 315 1.12 3.75 -23.02
CA LEU A 315 1.91 2.57 -22.70
C LEU A 315 2.95 2.91 -21.62
N ALA A 316 2.48 3.07 -20.39
CA ALA A 316 3.30 3.37 -19.21
C ALA A 316 2.64 2.78 -17.95
N PHE A 317 3.40 2.65 -16.87
CA PHE A 317 2.85 2.31 -15.55
C PHE A 317 1.92 3.39 -15.03
N GLY A 318 2.36 4.63 -15.15
CA GLY A 318 1.66 5.80 -14.68
C GLY A 318 2.53 7.04 -14.73
N GLY A 319 1.94 8.18 -14.39
CA GLY A 319 2.58 9.48 -14.29
C GLY A 319 2.36 10.12 -12.93
N LEU A 320 3.46 10.45 -12.25
CA LEU A 320 3.45 11.16 -10.97
C LEU A 320 3.47 12.68 -11.20
N VAL A 321 2.82 13.42 -10.31
CA VAL A 321 2.72 14.87 -10.41
C VAL A 321 3.42 15.50 -9.20
N PRO A 322 4.54 16.23 -9.42
CA PRO A 322 5.24 16.94 -8.35
C PRO A 322 4.36 18.06 -7.76
N SER A 323 4.41 18.24 -6.44
CA SER A 323 3.66 19.30 -5.75
C SER A 323 3.97 20.70 -6.26
N ARG A 324 5.21 20.93 -6.70
CA ARG A 324 5.63 22.23 -7.27
C ARG A 324 4.92 22.60 -8.58
N GLU A 325 4.38 21.63 -9.30
CA GLU A 325 3.62 21.84 -10.54
C GLU A 325 2.18 22.34 -10.28
N LYS A 326 1.77 22.41 -9.00
CA LYS A 326 0.49 22.98 -8.54
C LYS A 326 -0.74 22.40 -9.22
N LYS A 327 -0.71 21.12 -9.60
CA LYS A 327 -1.88 20.39 -10.08
C LYS A 327 -2.64 19.77 -8.90
N GLN A 328 -3.94 19.55 -9.06
CA GLN A 328 -4.81 19.03 -8.01
C GLN A 328 -4.79 17.50 -7.89
N ILE A 329 -3.84 16.81 -8.54
CA ILE A 329 -3.69 15.35 -8.48
C ILE A 329 -2.27 14.97 -8.05
N LEU A 330 -2.15 13.81 -7.43
CA LEU A 330 -0.88 13.19 -7.04
C LEU A 330 -0.26 12.41 -8.20
N GLY A 331 -1.11 11.89 -9.07
CA GLY A 331 -0.70 11.13 -10.25
C GLY A 331 -1.83 10.38 -10.91
N ILE A 332 -1.49 9.72 -12.02
CA ILE A 332 -2.39 8.90 -12.83
C ILE A 332 -1.72 7.54 -13.02
N LEU A 333 -2.39 6.44 -12.66
CA LEU A 333 -1.99 5.10 -13.06
C LEU A 333 -2.73 4.67 -14.32
N PHE A 334 -2.13 3.75 -15.07
CA PHE A 334 -2.71 3.14 -16.27
C PHE A 334 -2.88 1.62 -16.08
N PRO A 335 -3.85 1.15 -15.26
CA PRO A 335 -4.03 -0.28 -14.99
C PRO A 335 -4.23 -1.12 -16.24
N SER A 336 -4.91 -0.60 -17.26
CA SER A 336 -5.12 -1.30 -18.54
C SER A 336 -3.84 -1.45 -19.37
N ALA A 337 -2.86 -0.56 -19.21
CA ALA A 337 -1.54 -0.73 -19.80
C ALA A 337 -0.71 -1.84 -19.10
N CYS A 338 -0.97 -2.04 -17.80
CA CYS A 338 -0.26 -3.00 -16.97
C CYS A 338 -0.83 -4.42 -17.09
N PHE A 339 -2.16 -4.56 -17.07
CA PHE A 339 -2.86 -5.83 -16.89
C PHE A 339 -3.95 -6.02 -17.95
N GLU A 340 -4.30 -7.29 -18.21
CA GLU A 340 -5.31 -7.64 -19.18
C GLU A 340 -6.74 -7.51 -18.64
N GLY A 341 -7.71 -7.35 -19.56
CA GLY A 341 -9.14 -7.38 -19.21
C GLY A 341 -9.61 -6.22 -18.32
N ARG A 342 -8.86 -5.10 -18.28
CA ARG A 342 -9.25 -3.92 -17.49
C ARG A 342 -10.15 -2.95 -18.23
N CYS A 343 -10.18 -3.02 -19.57
CA CYS A 343 -10.98 -2.19 -20.47
C CYS A 343 -11.19 -2.90 -21.81
N PRO A 344 -12.05 -2.37 -22.71
CA PRO A 344 -12.13 -2.82 -24.11
C PRO A 344 -10.79 -2.74 -24.83
N GLU A 345 -10.62 -3.48 -25.91
CA GLU A 345 -9.36 -3.64 -26.66
C GLU A 345 -8.73 -2.31 -27.09
N ARG A 346 -9.53 -1.35 -27.57
CA ARG A 346 -9.09 -0.01 -27.98
C ARG A 346 -9.20 1.04 -26.89
N GLY A 347 -9.66 0.64 -25.70
CA GLY A 347 -9.95 1.51 -24.58
C GLY A 347 -8.77 1.70 -23.63
N ALA A 348 -9.05 2.44 -22.56
CA ALA A 348 -8.16 2.58 -21.40
C ALA A 348 -8.96 2.61 -20.11
N ALA A 349 -8.40 1.99 -19.07
CA ALA A 349 -8.79 2.22 -17.69
C ALA A 349 -7.64 2.94 -16.98
N MET A 350 -7.97 4.05 -16.34
CA MET A 350 -7.04 4.94 -15.64
C MET A 350 -7.49 5.13 -14.20
N ALA A 351 -6.56 5.41 -13.30
CA ALA A 351 -6.86 5.76 -11.91
C ALA A 351 -6.14 7.06 -11.55
N TYR A 352 -6.90 8.10 -11.25
CA TYR A 352 -6.39 9.38 -10.76
C TYR A 352 -6.37 9.38 -9.24
N PHE A 353 -5.28 9.84 -8.64
CA PHE A 353 -5.13 9.94 -7.19
C PHE A 353 -5.08 11.39 -6.77
N ILE A 354 -5.90 11.77 -5.78
CA ILE A 354 -6.17 13.14 -5.38
C ILE A 354 -6.15 13.23 -3.84
N GLY A 355 -5.72 14.39 -3.30
CA GLY A 355 -5.71 14.64 -1.86
C GLY A 355 -4.37 14.34 -1.21
N GLY A 356 -4.34 13.36 -0.31
CA GLY A 356 -3.16 13.04 0.50
C GLY A 356 -3.00 13.94 1.72
N ALA A 357 -1.90 13.75 2.46
CA ALA A 357 -1.64 14.46 3.73
C ALA A 357 -1.51 15.99 3.57
N ARG A 358 -1.16 16.47 2.36
CA ARG A 358 -1.02 17.90 2.08
C ARG A 358 -2.33 18.58 1.68
N HIS A 359 -3.29 17.82 1.15
CA HIS A 359 -4.55 18.34 0.62
C HIS A 359 -5.75 17.50 1.11
N PRO A 360 -5.92 17.33 2.44
CA PRO A 360 -7.03 16.53 2.99
C PRO A 360 -8.41 17.14 2.66
N GLU A 361 -8.46 18.45 2.43
CA GLU A 361 -9.68 19.19 2.05
C GLU A 361 -10.28 18.71 0.72
N MET A 362 -9.49 18.08 -0.15
CA MET A 362 -9.98 17.56 -1.43
C MET A 362 -11.07 16.49 -1.25
N LEU A 363 -11.09 15.81 -0.11
CA LEU A 363 -12.13 14.81 0.19
C LEU A 363 -13.55 15.39 0.18
N LYS A 364 -13.68 16.70 0.42
CA LYS A 364 -14.97 17.41 0.53
C LYS A 364 -15.58 17.77 -0.83
N LYS A 365 -14.81 17.65 -1.92
CA LYS A 365 -15.32 17.92 -3.27
C LYS A 365 -16.41 16.93 -3.66
N THR A 366 -17.36 17.41 -4.45
CA THR A 366 -18.45 16.61 -5.01
C THR A 366 -17.95 15.71 -6.16
N ASP A 367 -18.72 14.69 -6.52
CA ASP A 367 -18.40 13.83 -7.65
C ASP A 367 -18.36 14.63 -8.97
N ALA A 368 -19.25 15.58 -9.16
CA ALA A 368 -19.29 16.45 -10.34
C ALA A 368 -18.02 17.32 -10.48
N GLU A 369 -17.43 17.79 -9.35
CA GLU A 369 -16.16 18.51 -9.38
C GLU A 369 -15.01 17.59 -9.78
N PHE A 370 -15.03 16.32 -9.33
CA PHE A 370 -14.02 15.35 -9.75
C PHE A 370 -14.19 14.94 -11.21
N GLU A 371 -15.41 14.75 -11.70
CA GLU A 371 -15.70 14.49 -13.11
C GLU A 371 -15.16 15.62 -14.00
N THR A 372 -15.40 16.86 -13.62
CA THR A 372 -14.85 18.04 -14.34
C THR A 372 -13.33 17.99 -14.33
N LEU A 373 -12.71 17.81 -13.16
CA LEU A 373 -11.26 17.81 -12.98
C LEU A 373 -10.58 16.72 -13.83
N VAL A 374 -11.09 15.49 -13.84
CA VAL A 374 -10.47 14.41 -14.60
C VAL A 374 -10.66 14.56 -16.11
N ASN A 375 -11.81 15.09 -16.56
CA ASN A 375 -12.04 15.39 -17.98
C ASN A 375 -11.11 16.51 -18.48
N ASP A 376 -10.87 17.56 -17.66
CA ASP A 376 -9.90 18.61 -17.99
C ASP A 376 -8.48 18.03 -18.12
N TYR A 377 -8.09 17.12 -17.22
CA TYR A 377 -6.78 16.48 -17.25
C TYR A 377 -6.62 15.41 -18.33
N LEU A 378 -7.71 14.80 -18.83
CA LEU A 378 -7.67 14.01 -20.06
C LEU A 378 -7.12 14.86 -21.22
N CYS A 379 -7.65 16.09 -21.39
CA CYS A 379 -7.22 16.98 -22.45
C CYS A 379 -5.85 17.61 -22.15
N GLU A 380 -5.66 18.17 -20.95
CA GLU A 380 -4.43 18.89 -20.60
C GLU A 380 -3.22 17.96 -20.50
N MET A 381 -3.34 16.89 -19.73
CA MET A 381 -2.18 16.05 -19.35
C MET A 381 -1.99 14.87 -20.30
N LEU A 382 -3.07 14.23 -20.71
CA LEU A 382 -3.03 13.04 -21.56
C LEU A 382 -3.17 13.36 -23.04
N LYS A 383 -3.36 14.67 -23.38
CA LYS A 383 -3.40 15.18 -24.76
C LYS A 383 -4.53 14.60 -25.61
N PHE A 384 -5.64 14.23 -24.98
CA PHE A 384 -6.86 13.97 -25.74
C PHE A 384 -7.36 15.25 -26.40
N PRO A 385 -8.11 15.15 -27.51
CA PRO A 385 -8.72 16.32 -28.17
C PRO A 385 -9.54 17.16 -27.18
N ALA A 386 -9.58 18.48 -27.40
CA ALA A 386 -10.35 19.39 -26.57
C ALA A 386 -11.85 18.98 -26.54
N GLY A 387 -12.43 18.97 -25.36
CA GLY A 387 -13.82 18.56 -25.13
C GLY A 387 -14.05 17.06 -25.03
N THR A 388 -13.00 16.22 -25.12
CA THR A 388 -13.11 14.78 -24.82
C THR A 388 -13.62 14.58 -23.41
N LYS A 389 -14.58 13.70 -23.24
CA LYS A 389 -15.08 13.23 -21.94
C LYS A 389 -14.87 11.74 -21.79
N ALA A 390 -14.68 11.31 -20.57
CA ALA A 390 -14.62 9.89 -20.25
C ALA A 390 -15.99 9.22 -20.44
N ASP A 391 -15.98 7.95 -20.84
CA ASP A 391 -17.21 7.14 -20.98
C ASP A 391 -17.70 6.64 -19.62
N GLU A 392 -16.79 6.41 -18.68
CA GLU A 392 -17.11 5.96 -17.32
C GLU A 392 -16.23 6.69 -16.31
N ILE A 393 -16.84 7.20 -15.25
CA ILE A 393 -16.11 7.82 -14.11
C ILE A 393 -16.68 7.26 -12.80
N ARG A 394 -15.79 6.86 -11.90
CA ARG A 394 -16.16 6.40 -10.55
C ARG A 394 -15.26 7.03 -9.49
N VAL A 395 -15.88 7.65 -8.51
CA VAL A 395 -15.20 8.31 -7.39
C VAL A 395 -15.19 7.40 -6.18
N PHE A 396 -14.00 7.10 -5.65
CA PHE A 396 -13.80 6.31 -4.45
C PHE A 396 -13.12 7.19 -3.39
N ARG A 397 -13.78 7.39 -2.26
CA ARG A 397 -13.27 8.20 -1.14
C ARG A 397 -12.76 7.30 -0.02
N HIS A 398 -11.55 7.57 0.41
CA HIS A 398 -10.90 6.89 1.53
C HIS A 398 -10.45 7.91 2.56
N GLU A 399 -11.23 8.09 3.62
CA GLU A 399 -10.90 9.03 4.71
C GLU A 399 -9.63 8.62 5.44
N ARG A 400 -9.39 7.33 5.57
CA ARG A 400 -8.25 6.71 6.25
C ARG A 400 -7.54 5.76 5.30
N ALA A 401 -6.91 6.33 4.24
CA ALA A 401 -6.33 5.53 3.17
C ALA A 401 -4.95 4.98 3.54
N ILE A 402 -3.98 5.84 3.77
CA ILE A 402 -2.57 5.44 3.89
C ILE A 402 -1.98 5.93 5.22
N PRO A 403 -1.57 5.01 6.11
CA PRO A 403 -0.94 5.37 7.38
C PRO A 403 0.39 6.10 7.15
N GLN A 404 0.61 7.16 7.92
CA GLN A 404 1.81 7.98 7.85
C GLN A 404 2.73 7.62 9.02
N TYR A 405 3.82 6.93 8.73
CA TYR A 405 4.80 6.58 9.75
C TYR A 405 5.71 7.78 10.03
N GLU A 406 5.20 8.69 10.85
CA GLU A 406 5.91 9.86 11.35
C GLU A 406 6.76 9.49 12.59
N ALA A 407 7.44 10.47 13.19
CA ALA A 407 8.30 10.28 14.36
C ALA A 407 7.59 9.62 15.56
N SER A 408 6.29 9.85 15.74
CA SER A 408 5.45 9.21 16.75
C SER A 408 5.35 7.69 16.61
N SER A 409 5.77 7.13 15.48
CA SER A 409 5.70 5.67 15.24
C SER A 409 6.56 4.85 16.18
N ASP A 410 7.64 5.42 16.73
CA ASP A 410 8.49 4.71 17.70
C ASP A 410 7.75 4.40 19.00
N ALA A 411 7.01 5.38 19.54
CA ALA A 411 6.18 5.18 20.72
C ALA A 411 5.12 4.10 20.46
N ARG A 412 4.46 4.14 19.31
CA ARG A 412 3.48 3.13 18.91
C ARG A 412 4.11 1.73 18.81
N PHE A 413 5.27 1.59 18.17
CA PHE A 413 5.93 0.29 18.05
C PHE A 413 6.36 -0.25 19.41
N ALA A 414 6.92 0.61 20.27
CA ALA A 414 7.26 0.24 21.64
C ALA A 414 6.04 -0.18 22.46
N ALA A 415 4.89 0.52 22.30
CA ALA A 415 3.64 0.16 22.95
C ALA A 415 3.11 -1.21 22.49
N VAL A 416 3.16 -1.49 21.17
CA VAL A 416 2.81 -2.81 20.62
C VAL A 416 3.71 -3.89 21.21
N ASP A 417 5.02 -3.69 21.20
CA ASP A 417 5.99 -4.68 21.68
C ASP A 417 5.84 -4.94 23.19
N LYS A 418 5.60 -3.87 23.99
CA LYS A 418 5.30 -3.98 25.42
C LYS A 418 4.05 -4.83 25.68
N LEU A 419 2.97 -4.55 24.95
CA LEU A 419 1.69 -5.24 25.12
C LEU A 419 1.79 -6.71 24.70
N GLN A 420 2.44 -7.00 23.56
CA GLN A 420 2.67 -8.38 23.12
C GLN A 420 3.63 -9.17 24.02
N LYS A 421 4.54 -8.50 24.72
CA LYS A 421 5.37 -9.15 25.75
C LYS A 421 4.56 -9.50 27.00
N GLN A 422 3.62 -8.63 27.39
CA GLN A 422 2.70 -8.88 28.50
C GLN A 422 1.68 -9.98 28.18
N TYR A 423 1.21 -10.03 26.95
CA TYR A 423 0.23 -10.97 26.43
C TYR A 423 0.76 -11.69 25.18
N PRO A 424 1.59 -12.76 25.33
CA PRO A 424 2.23 -13.41 24.18
C PRO A 424 1.26 -14.03 23.17
N THR A 425 0.03 -14.33 23.59
CA THR A 425 -1.03 -14.88 22.75
C THR A 425 -1.90 -13.81 22.05
N LEU A 426 -1.61 -12.51 22.30
CA LEU A 426 -2.17 -11.37 21.58
C LEU A 426 -1.19 -10.88 20.54
N ARG A 427 -1.65 -10.76 19.27
CA ARG A 427 -0.88 -10.13 18.20
C ARG A 427 -1.60 -8.87 17.71
N ILE A 428 -0.83 -7.78 17.55
CA ILE A 428 -1.32 -6.51 17.02
C ILE A 428 -0.60 -6.24 15.72
N ALA A 429 -1.26 -6.59 14.62
CA ALA A 429 -0.78 -6.51 13.25
C ALA A 429 -1.59 -5.50 12.43
N GLY A 430 -1.48 -5.55 11.11
CA GLY A 430 -2.14 -4.62 10.22
C GLY A 430 -1.24 -3.47 9.78
N ASN A 431 -1.80 -2.47 9.12
CA ASN A 431 -1.05 -1.38 8.51
C ASN A 431 -0.50 -0.33 9.49
N LEU A 432 -0.62 -0.57 10.78
CA LEU A 432 -0.05 0.29 11.81
C LEU A 432 1.48 0.10 11.97
N ARG A 433 2.03 -0.97 11.41
CA ARG A 433 3.47 -1.31 11.38
C ARG A 433 3.83 -2.13 10.13
N ASP A 434 5.13 -2.31 9.86
CA ASP A 434 5.72 -3.24 8.86
C ASP A 434 5.40 -2.94 7.40
N GLY A 435 5.10 -1.67 7.07
CA GLY A 435 4.90 -1.20 5.70
C GLY A 435 3.42 -1.08 5.29
N ILE A 436 3.19 -0.55 4.10
CA ILE A 436 1.85 -0.18 3.62
C ILE A 436 1.42 -0.91 2.33
N GLY A 437 2.36 -1.53 1.63
CA GLY A 437 2.08 -2.17 0.35
C GLY A 437 1.44 -3.56 0.50
N ILE A 438 0.67 -4.01 -0.49
CA ILE A 438 0.05 -5.35 -0.49
C ILE A 438 1.07 -6.45 -0.17
N GLY A 439 2.27 -6.39 -0.77
CA GLY A 439 3.32 -7.38 -0.50
C GLY A 439 3.79 -7.39 0.96
N ASP A 440 3.85 -6.22 1.62
CA ASP A 440 4.18 -6.13 3.04
C ASP A 440 3.08 -6.74 3.90
N ARG A 441 1.83 -6.49 3.53
CA ARG A 441 0.65 -7.00 4.24
C ARG A 441 0.53 -8.52 4.13
N ILE A 442 0.82 -9.10 2.96
CA ILE A 442 0.87 -10.56 2.76
C ILE A 442 2.00 -11.15 3.62
N LYS A 443 3.21 -10.58 3.53
CA LYS A 443 4.34 -11.05 4.35
C LYS A 443 4.01 -11.01 5.85
N GLN A 444 3.45 -9.91 6.34
CA GLN A 444 3.07 -9.80 7.74
C GLN A 444 2.05 -10.88 8.14
N GLY A 445 1.10 -11.22 7.26
CA GLY A 445 0.15 -12.31 7.51
C GLY A 445 0.85 -13.65 7.74
N PHE A 446 1.85 -14.00 6.93
CA PHE A 446 2.68 -15.20 7.15
C PHE A 446 3.49 -15.12 8.44
N ASP A 447 4.15 -13.98 8.70
CA ASP A 447 4.97 -13.79 9.92
C ASP A 447 4.13 -13.95 11.19
N GLU A 448 2.92 -13.36 11.23
CA GLU A 448 2.02 -13.48 12.38
C GLU A 448 1.48 -14.90 12.56
N ALA A 449 1.18 -15.60 11.46
CA ALA A 449 0.78 -17.00 11.52
C ALA A 449 1.92 -17.88 12.10
N GLU A 450 3.15 -17.68 11.64
CA GLU A 450 4.32 -18.42 12.15
C GLU A 450 4.53 -18.17 13.65
N ILE A 451 4.44 -16.91 14.09
CA ILE A 451 4.56 -16.56 15.53
C ILE A 451 3.47 -17.25 16.34
N LEU A 452 2.20 -17.19 15.87
CA LEU A 452 1.07 -17.81 16.58
C LEU A 452 1.14 -19.33 16.63
N LEU A 453 1.76 -19.97 15.64
CA LEU A 453 1.97 -21.44 15.64
C LEU A 453 3.02 -21.86 16.68
N ASN A 454 3.99 -20.99 16.97
CA ASN A 454 5.12 -21.28 17.85
C ASN A 454 4.94 -20.73 19.29
N ALA A 455 3.94 -19.86 19.54
CA ALA A 455 3.56 -19.36 20.86
C ALA A 455 2.65 -20.38 21.59
#